data_2b80c5e6412eae1f4a8211eb2e6fae5e
#
_entry.id   2b80c5e6412eae1f4a8211eb2e6fae5e
#
_cell.length_a   1.000
_cell.length_b   1.000
_cell.length_c   1.000
_cell.angle_alpha   90.00
_cell.angle_beta   90.00
_cell.angle_gamma   90.00
#
_symmetry.space_group_name_H-M   'P 1'
#
loop_
_entity.id
_entity.type
_entity.pdbx_description
1 polymer ?
#
loop_
_entity_poly.entity_id
_entity_poly.type
_entity_poly.pdbx_seq_one_letter_code
_entity_poly.pdbx_strand_id
1 'polypeptide(L)' 'MTLFSTLINNMGKHAQAEYPRECCGLITKDFKYIACDNISPFPKDSFVVDPEKLFEYEDNCWGIFHSHP' A
#
# COMPACT_ATOMS: atom_id res chain seq x y z
N MET A 1 9.51 9.10 17.54
CA MET A 1 9.26 8.18 16.43
C MET A 1 9.62 8.87 15.11
N THR A 2 10.36 8.20 14.25
CA THR A 2 10.77 8.76 12.96
C THR A 2 9.65 8.61 11.92
N LEU A 3 9.74 9.37 10.84
CA LEU A 3 8.83 9.19 9.68
C LEU A 3 8.90 7.76 9.16
N PHE A 4 10.09 7.19 9.14
CA PHE A 4 10.30 5.83 8.65
C PHE A 4 9.62 4.80 9.55
N SER A 5 9.71 4.97 10.88
CA SER A 5 9.03 4.08 11.83
C SER A 5 7.51 4.14 11.67
N THR A 6 6.97 5.34 11.49
CA THR A 6 5.54 5.52 11.27
C THR A 6 5.08 4.87 9.98
N LEU A 7 5.86 5.00 8.91
CA LEU A 7 5.59 4.35 7.63
C LEU A 7 5.52 2.83 7.78
N ILE A 8 6.54 2.23 8.37
CA ILE A 8 6.60 0.76 8.58
C ILE A 8 5.42 0.28 9.42
N ASN A 9 5.08 1.03 10.46
CA ASN A 9 3.97 0.70 11.34
C ASN A 9 2.63 0.69 10.60
N ASN A 10 2.41 1.70 9.78
CA ASN A 10 1.16 1.83 9.01
C ASN A 10 1.05 0.72 7.96
N MET A 11 2.15 0.37 7.30
CA MET A 11 2.17 -0.74 6.36
C MET A 11 1.84 -2.06 7.05
N GLY A 12 2.43 -2.31 8.22
CA GLY A 12 2.17 -3.52 8.98
C GLY A 12 0.72 -3.64 9.44
N LYS A 13 0.13 -2.54 9.90
CA LYS A 13 -1.28 -2.52 10.30
C LYS A 13 -2.20 -2.83 9.13
N HIS A 14 -1.90 -2.27 7.96
CA HIS A 14 -2.70 -2.51 6.76
C HIS A 14 -2.61 -3.98 6.33
N ALA A 15 -1.41 -4.55 6.35
CA ALA A 15 -1.19 -5.95 6.03
C ALA A 15 -1.98 -6.88 6.96
N GLN A 16 -1.99 -6.59 8.26
CA GLN A 16 -2.76 -7.37 9.23
C GLN A 16 -4.27 -7.26 9.00
N ALA A 17 -4.74 -6.05 8.72
CA ALA A 17 -6.16 -5.81 8.51
C ALA A 17 -6.69 -6.52 7.26
N GLU A 18 -5.87 -6.66 6.23
CA GLU A 18 -6.29 -7.26 4.96
C GLU A 18 -6.02 -8.76 4.87
N TYR A 19 -5.23 -9.31 5.79
CA TYR A 19 -4.93 -10.75 5.78
C TYR A 19 -6.22 -11.58 5.72
N PRO A 20 -6.36 -12.63 4.90
CA PRO A 20 -5.33 -13.29 4.08
C PRO A 20 -5.18 -12.73 2.65
N ARG A 21 -5.79 -11.60 2.36
CA ARG A 21 -5.64 -10.92 1.08
C ARG A 21 -4.29 -10.20 1.05
N GLU A 22 -3.68 -10.07 -0.11
CA GLU A 22 -2.56 -9.16 -0.26
C GLU A 22 -3.07 -7.74 -0.12
N CYS A 23 -2.44 -6.94 0.73
CA CYS A 23 -2.71 -5.51 0.78
C CYS A 23 -1.77 -4.78 -0.15
N CYS A 24 -2.15 -3.58 -0.56
CA CYS A 24 -1.28 -2.74 -1.36
C CYS A 24 -1.48 -1.28 -0.98
N GLY A 25 -0.48 -0.48 -1.29
CA GLY A 25 -0.52 0.94 -1.02
C GLY A 25 0.64 1.66 -1.68
N LEU A 26 0.58 2.97 -1.63
CA LEU A 26 1.60 3.83 -2.20
C LEU A 26 2.40 4.48 -1.08
N ILE A 27 3.67 4.71 -1.34
CA ILE A 27 4.55 5.44 -0.44
C ILE A 27 4.88 6.76 -1.13
N THR A 28 4.53 7.86 -0.47
CA THR A 28 4.78 9.18 -1.04
C THR A 28 6.26 9.57 -0.90
N LYS A 29 6.65 10.63 -1.60
CA LYS A 29 8.03 11.14 -1.55
C LYS A 29 8.42 11.67 -0.17
N ASP A 30 7.45 12.04 0.65
CA ASP A 30 7.66 12.42 2.05
C ASP A 30 7.41 11.27 3.02
N PHE A 31 7.42 10.02 2.52
CA PHE A 31 7.34 8.79 3.30
C PHE A 31 6.05 8.63 4.10
N LYS A 32 4.94 9.04 3.53
CA LYS A 32 3.62 8.72 4.05
C LYS A 32 3.05 7.52 3.32
N TYR A 33 2.29 6.70 4.04
CA TYR A 33 1.64 5.53 3.46
C TYR A 33 0.21 5.86 3.07
N ILE A 34 -0.13 5.56 1.83
CA ILE A 34 -1.48 5.71 1.30
C ILE A 34 -2.03 4.30 1.05
N ALA A 35 -2.89 3.84 1.95
CA ALA A 35 -3.52 2.53 1.82
C ALA A 35 -4.45 2.53 0.61
N CYS A 36 -4.35 1.51 -0.21
CA CYS A 36 -5.17 1.36 -1.42
C CYS A 36 -5.96 0.06 -1.34
N ASP A 37 -7.07 0.01 -2.06
CA ASP A 37 -7.79 -1.24 -2.23
C ASP A 37 -7.04 -2.14 -3.20
N ASN A 38 -7.03 -3.43 -2.90
CA ASN A 38 -6.55 -4.43 -3.84
C ASN A 38 -7.74 -4.84 -4.72
N ILE A 39 -7.74 -4.38 -5.95
CA ILE A 39 -8.83 -4.66 -6.89
C ILE A 39 -8.58 -5.89 -7.76
N SER A 40 -7.60 -6.71 -7.40
CA SER A 40 -7.35 -7.96 -8.10
C SER A 40 -8.54 -8.90 -7.98
N PRO A 41 -8.88 -9.63 -9.07
CA PRO A 41 -9.89 -10.72 -8.97
C PRO A 41 -9.37 -11.92 -8.15
N PHE A 42 -8.06 -11.96 -7.84
CA PHE A 42 -7.45 -13.02 -7.04
C PHE A 42 -6.65 -12.40 -5.88
N PRO A 43 -7.34 -11.74 -4.93
CA PRO A 43 -6.65 -10.89 -3.94
C PRO A 43 -5.77 -11.64 -2.93
N LYS A 44 -5.92 -12.95 -2.82
CA LYS A 44 -5.04 -13.76 -1.96
C LYS A 44 -3.72 -14.11 -2.64
N ASP A 45 -3.65 -14.01 -3.95
CA ASP A 45 -2.51 -14.44 -4.74
C ASP A 45 -1.81 -13.30 -5.46
N SER A 46 -2.50 -12.18 -5.63
CA SER A 46 -1.99 -11.05 -6.40
C SER A 46 -2.58 -9.74 -5.90
N PHE A 47 -2.00 -8.64 -6.35
CA PHE A 47 -2.56 -7.33 -6.06
C PHE A 47 -2.62 -6.47 -7.33
N VAL A 48 -3.60 -5.60 -7.38
CA VAL A 48 -3.72 -4.57 -8.40
C VAL A 48 -4.11 -3.28 -7.69
N VAL A 49 -3.30 -2.25 -7.85
CA VAL A 49 -3.60 -0.92 -7.30
C VAL A 49 -4.61 -0.25 -8.22
N ASP A 50 -5.63 0.37 -7.61
CA ASP A 50 -6.63 1.14 -8.35
C ASP A 50 -5.93 2.21 -9.18
N PRO A 51 -6.14 2.22 -10.52
CA PRO A 51 -5.53 3.22 -11.40
C PRO A 51 -5.86 4.67 -11.02
N GLU A 52 -7.02 4.93 -10.43
CA GLU A 52 -7.37 6.27 -9.95
C GLU A 52 -6.42 6.74 -8.86
N LYS A 53 -5.99 5.84 -7.97
CA LYS A 53 -5.01 6.16 -6.93
C LYS A 53 -3.63 6.40 -7.53
N LEU A 54 -3.24 5.59 -8.49
CA LEU A 54 -1.97 5.79 -9.19
C LEU A 54 -1.93 7.16 -9.87
N PHE A 55 -3.02 7.54 -10.52
CA PHE A 55 -3.13 8.83 -11.18
C PHE A 55 -3.09 9.98 -10.16
N GLU A 56 -3.83 9.85 -9.05
CA GLU A 56 -3.89 10.87 -8.01
C GLU A 56 -2.51 11.18 -7.43
N TYR A 57 -1.65 10.16 -7.30
CA TYR A 57 -0.34 10.31 -6.68
C TYR A 57 0.82 10.20 -7.67
N GLU A 58 0.56 10.34 -8.98
CA GLU A 58 1.61 10.11 -10.00
C GLU A 58 2.85 10.99 -9.81
N ASP A 59 2.65 12.23 -9.33
CA ASP A 59 3.76 13.18 -9.09
C ASP A 59 4.33 13.09 -7.67
N ASN A 60 3.76 12.26 -6.81
CA ASN A 60 4.17 12.13 -5.43
C ASN A 60 4.18 10.66 -5.01
N CYS A 61 4.86 9.84 -5.77
CA CYS A 61 4.99 8.42 -5.46
C CYS A 61 6.47 8.04 -5.45
N TRP A 62 6.95 7.61 -4.28
CA TRP A 62 8.28 7.07 -4.11
C TRP A 62 8.33 5.59 -4.43
N GLY A 63 7.28 4.85 -4.09
CA GLY A 63 7.22 3.42 -4.30
C GLY A 63 5.86 2.82 -4.01
N ILE A 64 5.76 1.52 -4.20
CA ILE A 64 4.56 0.74 -3.96
C ILE A 64 4.90 -0.32 -2.92
N PHE A 65 4.00 -0.50 -1.95
CA PHE A 65 4.09 -1.56 -0.97
C PHE A 65 2.99 -2.60 -1.24
N HIS A 66 3.33 -3.87 -1.07
CA HIS A 66 2.32 -4.92 -0.99
C HIS A 66 2.77 -5.99 0.00
N SER A 67 1.80 -6.63 0.63
CA SER A 67 2.07 -7.78 1.48
C SER A 67 2.05 -9.06 0.63
N HIS A 68 2.66 -10.14 1.19
CA HIS A 68 2.72 -11.43 0.48
C HIS A 68 2.51 -12.55 1.49
N PRO A 69 1.24 -12.71 1.94
CA PRO A 69 0.92 -13.71 2.97
C PRO A 69 1.15 -15.15 2.53
#